data_a0bfc4953b3a65dae623843f2155e6cd
#
_entry.id   a0bfc4953b3a65dae623843f2155e6cd
#
_cell.length_a   1.000
_cell.length_b   1.000
_cell.length_c   1.000
_cell.angle_alpha   90.00
_cell.angle_beta   90.00
_cell.angle_gamma   90.00
#
_symmetry.space_group_name_H-M   'P 1'
#
loop_
_entity.id
_entity.type
_entity.pdbx_description
1 polymer ?
#
loop_
_entity_poly.entity_id
_entity_poly.type
_entity_poly.pdbx_seq_one_letter_code
_entity_poly.pdbx_strand_id
1 'polypeptide(L)'
;GCEREFAISTQEFMGETGKVTAVKTVRVEFKDGKFNEVPGSEQILKADLVLLAMGFVSPVATLLEGFGVDMDMRGNAKATVDSDGGYKTNVDKVFAAGDMRRGQSLVVWAIREGRQAARAVDEFLMGSTTLPR
;
A
#
# COMPACT_ATOMS: atom_id res chain seq x y z
N GLY A 1 15.50 -21.01 -18.00
CA GLY A 1 15.14 -20.91 -16.61
C GLY A 1 15.65 -19.61 -16.02
N CYS A 2 15.34 -19.36 -14.77
CA CYS A 2 15.84 -18.21 -14.02
C CYS A 2 16.39 -18.71 -12.67
N GLU A 3 17.31 -17.95 -12.12
CA GLU A 3 17.72 -18.12 -10.72
C GLU A 3 16.71 -17.37 -9.83
N ARG A 4 16.47 -17.93 -8.65
CA ARG A 4 15.59 -17.33 -7.64
C ARG A 4 16.35 -17.19 -6.35
N GLU A 5 16.43 -15.99 -5.86
CA GLU A 5 17.00 -15.67 -4.56
C GLU A 5 15.91 -15.10 -3.64
N PHE A 6 15.95 -15.52 -2.38
CA PHE A 6 15.00 -15.10 -1.35
C PHE A 6 15.75 -14.46 -0.18
N ALA A 7 15.02 -13.70 0.63
CA ALA A 7 15.57 -13.01 1.78
C ALA A 7 16.79 -12.14 1.41
N ILE A 8 16.68 -11.39 0.32
CA ILE A 8 17.64 -10.38 -0.09
C ILE A 8 16.97 -9.01 -0.20
N SER A 9 17.72 -7.97 0.13
CA SER A 9 17.35 -6.57 -0.04
C SER A 9 18.27 -5.92 -1.06
N THR A 10 17.72 -5.04 -1.88
CA THR A 10 18.50 -4.18 -2.78
C THR A 10 19.04 -3.00 -1.99
N GLN A 11 20.36 -2.81 -2.01
CA GLN A 11 21.02 -1.66 -1.39
C GLN A 11 21.21 -0.53 -2.40
N GLU A 12 21.64 -0.85 -3.63
CA GLU A 12 22.04 0.16 -4.61
C GLU A 12 21.86 -0.35 -6.05
N PHE A 13 21.46 0.52 -6.94
CA PHE A 13 21.55 0.32 -8.39
C PHE A 13 22.83 0.98 -8.90
N MET A 14 23.75 0.17 -9.43
CA MET A 14 25.03 0.62 -9.92
C MET A 14 24.95 0.86 -11.43
N GLY A 15 25.60 1.91 -11.92
CA GLY A 15 25.63 2.20 -13.35
C GLY A 15 26.32 3.51 -13.67
N GLU A 16 26.46 3.78 -14.95
CA GLU A 16 27.08 5.00 -15.48
C GLU A 16 26.20 5.61 -16.56
N THR A 17 26.23 6.94 -16.66
CA THR A 17 25.54 7.70 -17.72
C THR A 17 24.05 7.38 -17.88
N GLY A 18 23.36 7.09 -16.74
CA GLY A 18 21.94 6.76 -16.74
C GLY A 18 21.60 5.32 -17.16
N LYS A 19 22.63 4.46 -17.32
CA LYS A 19 22.43 3.04 -17.65
C LYS A 19 22.83 2.17 -16.47
N VAL A 20 21.92 1.30 -16.02
CA VAL A 20 22.22 0.31 -14.98
C VAL A 20 23.17 -0.75 -15.51
N THR A 21 24.14 -1.15 -14.71
CA THR A 21 25.10 -2.23 -15.03
C THR A 21 25.12 -3.34 -13.98
N ALA A 22 24.67 -3.03 -12.76
CA ALA A 22 24.59 -4.00 -11.69
C ALA A 22 23.61 -3.58 -10.59
N VAL A 23 23.26 -4.53 -9.75
CA VAL A 23 22.49 -4.32 -8.51
C VAL A 23 23.30 -4.83 -7.35
N LYS A 24 23.53 -4.00 -6.34
CA LYS A 24 24.12 -4.42 -5.07
C LYS A 24 22.99 -4.89 -4.14
N THR A 25 23.10 -6.11 -3.65
CA THR A 25 22.15 -6.74 -2.75
C THR A 25 22.83 -7.18 -1.47
N VAL A 26 22.03 -7.44 -0.44
CA VAL A 26 22.47 -8.00 0.85
C VAL A 26 21.43 -8.99 1.34
N ARG A 27 21.84 -10.05 2.01
CA ARG A 27 20.90 -10.97 2.67
C ARG A 27 20.27 -10.29 3.87
N VAL A 28 19.00 -10.62 4.12
CA VAL A 28 18.24 -10.12 5.26
C VAL A 28 17.65 -11.27 6.06
N GLU A 29 17.59 -11.10 7.37
CA GLU A 29 16.90 -11.99 8.29
C GLU A 29 15.76 -11.24 8.99
N PHE A 30 14.61 -11.89 9.12
CA PHE A 30 13.50 -11.33 9.87
C PHE A 30 13.63 -11.72 11.33
N LYS A 31 13.95 -10.75 12.18
CA LYS A 31 14.11 -10.93 13.62
C LYS A 31 13.53 -9.74 14.37
N ASP A 32 12.84 -10.02 15.46
CA ASP A 32 12.22 -9.00 16.32
C ASP A 32 11.28 -8.04 15.58
N GLY A 33 10.53 -8.57 14.60
CA GLY A 33 9.57 -7.79 13.81
C GLY A 33 10.19 -6.89 12.72
N LYS A 34 11.50 -7.00 12.48
CA LYS A 34 12.24 -6.19 11.49
C LYS A 34 13.12 -7.06 10.60
N PHE A 35 13.36 -6.56 9.40
CA PHE A 35 14.39 -7.12 8.53
C PHE A 35 15.74 -6.50 8.90
N ASN A 36 16.69 -7.37 9.24
CA ASN A 36 18.05 -6.98 9.57
C ASN A 36 18.99 -7.49 8.49
N GLU A 37 19.89 -6.63 8.03
CA GLU A 37 20.92 -7.01 7.06
C GLU A 37 21.95 -7.96 7.72
N VAL A 38 22.36 -8.98 6.98
CA VAL A 38 23.41 -9.91 7.41
C VAL A 38 24.76 -9.35 6.94
N PRO A 39 25.62 -8.88 7.86
CA PRO A 39 26.90 -8.28 7.48
C PRO A 39 27.78 -9.26 6.70
N GLY A 40 28.46 -8.79 5.66
CA GLY A 40 29.36 -9.59 4.84
C GLY A 40 28.67 -10.50 3.82
N SER A 41 27.36 -10.33 3.63
CA SER A 41 26.58 -11.08 2.63
C SER A 41 26.27 -10.27 1.38
N GLU A 42 26.92 -9.15 1.20
CA GLU A 42 26.73 -8.26 0.06
C GLU A 42 27.15 -8.98 -1.24
N GLN A 43 26.34 -8.82 -2.27
CA GLN A 43 26.57 -9.38 -3.60
C GLN A 43 26.35 -8.31 -4.66
N ILE A 44 27.12 -8.37 -5.74
CA ILE A 44 26.92 -7.53 -6.91
C ILE A 44 26.46 -8.44 -8.05
N LEU A 45 25.21 -8.22 -8.46
CA LEU A 45 24.58 -8.95 -9.57
C LEU A 45 24.64 -8.08 -10.82
N LYS A 46 25.27 -8.57 -11.89
CA LYS A 46 25.27 -7.87 -13.17
C LYS A 46 23.88 -7.83 -13.76
N ALA A 47 23.46 -6.67 -14.21
CA ALA A 47 22.12 -6.45 -14.79
C ALA A 47 22.13 -5.33 -15.83
N ASP A 48 21.60 -5.61 -17.00
CA ASP A 48 21.37 -4.62 -18.06
C ASP A 48 19.99 -3.98 -17.94
N LEU A 49 19.07 -4.61 -17.23
CA LEU A 49 17.72 -4.15 -16.95
C LEU A 49 17.30 -4.64 -15.55
N VAL A 50 16.68 -3.74 -14.79
CA VAL A 50 16.08 -4.06 -13.50
C VAL A 50 14.61 -3.67 -13.52
N LEU A 51 13.74 -4.64 -13.21
CA LEU A 51 12.30 -4.43 -13.12
C LEU A 51 11.88 -4.44 -11.65
N LEU A 52 11.32 -3.33 -11.19
CA LEU A 52 10.77 -3.21 -9.84
C LEU A 52 9.35 -3.77 -9.82
N ALA A 53 9.16 -4.93 -9.21
CA ALA A 53 7.86 -5.55 -9.01
C ALA A 53 7.38 -5.35 -7.57
N MET A 54 7.54 -4.14 -7.05
CA MET A 54 7.14 -3.74 -5.70
C MET A 54 5.67 -3.32 -5.69
N GLY A 55 5.01 -3.44 -4.55
CA GLY A 55 3.64 -2.96 -4.37
C GLY A 55 3.55 -1.43 -4.32
N PHE A 56 2.34 -0.95 -4.08
CA PHE A 56 2.07 0.48 -3.88
C PHE A 56 2.47 0.90 -2.47
N VAL A 57 2.91 2.15 -2.32
CA VAL A 57 3.27 2.71 -1.01
C VAL A 57 2.03 3.24 -0.30
N SER A 58 1.30 4.15 -0.97
CA SER A 58 0.10 4.81 -0.44
C SER A 58 -0.71 5.42 -1.58
N PRO A 59 -1.95 5.87 -1.33
CA PRO A 59 -2.67 6.76 -2.23
C PRO A 59 -1.87 8.04 -2.53
N VAL A 60 -2.22 8.71 -3.63
CA VAL A 60 -1.63 10.01 -3.98
C VAL A 60 -2.05 11.05 -2.96
N ALA A 61 -1.10 11.55 -2.16
CA ALA A 61 -1.37 12.43 -1.03
C ALA A 61 -2.10 13.72 -1.42
N THR A 62 -1.74 14.32 -2.56
CA THR A 62 -2.36 15.58 -3.04
C THR A 62 -3.88 15.49 -3.22
N LEU A 63 -4.41 14.29 -3.51
CA LEU A 63 -5.85 14.07 -3.59
C LEU A 63 -6.50 14.19 -2.20
N LEU A 64 -5.94 13.53 -1.21
CA LEU A 64 -6.45 13.55 0.16
C LEU A 64 -6.33 14.94 0.79
N GLU A 65 -5.19 15.60 0.56
CA GLU A 65 -4.95 16.99 0.99
C GLU A 65 -5.94 17.95 0.34
N GLY A 66 -6.22 17.80 -0.96
CA GLY A 66 -7.18 18.63 -1.69
C GLY A 66 -8.61 18.53 -1.14
N PHE A 67 -9.00 17.39 -0.58
CA PHE A 67 -10.27 17.21 0.12
C PHE A 67 -10.20 17.50 1.63
N GLY A 68 -9.02 17.75 2.18
CA GLY A 68 -8.82 17.94 3.62
C GLY A 68 -9.02 16.65 4.44
N VAL A 69 -8.81 15.49 3.82
CA VAL A 69 -8.97 14.19 4.48
C VAL A 69 -7.71 13.85 5.28
N ASP A 70 -7.90 13.52 6.55
CA ASP A 70 -6.82 13.04 7.42
C ASP A 70 -6.22 11.74 6.87
N MET A 71 -4.91 11.60 7.02
CA MET A 71 -4.18 10.39 6.66
C MET A 71 -3.72 9.62 7.91
N ASP A 72 -3.63 8.30 7.78
CA ASP A 72 -3.01 7.46 8.79
C ASP A 72 -1.47 7.51 8.69
N MET A 73 -0.77 6.81 9.59
CA MET A 73 0.70 6.76 9.60
C MET A 73 1.31 6.11 8.34
N ARG A 74 0.50 5.45 7.50
CA ARG A 74 0.91 4.83 6.25
C ARG A 74 0.55 5.68 5.02
N GLY A 75 -0.05 6.85 5.23
CA GLY A 75 -0.52 7.74 4.16
C GLY A 75 -1.84 7.33 3.53
N ASN A 76 -2.60 6.41 4.14
CA ASN A 76 -3.94 6.05 3.69
C ASN A 76 -4.99 7.02 4.24
N ALA A 77 -6.11 7.15 3.53
CA ALA A 77 -7.24 7.93 4.02
C ALA A 77 -7.75 7.39 5.37
N LYS A 78 -7.75 8.22 6.39
CA LYS A 78 -8.28 7.85 7.70
C LYS A 78 -9.80 7.89 7.65
N ALA A 79 -10.42 6.73 7.69
CA ALA A 79 -11.87 6.59 7.73
C ALA A 79 -12.29 5.47 8.67
N THR A 80 -13.52 5.55 9.18
CA THR A 80 -14.13 4.54 10.03
C THR A 80 -14.32 3.21 9.29
N VAL A 81 -14.67 2.16 10.00
CA VAL A 81 -15.03 0.85 9.43
C VAL A 81 -16.54 0.66 9.48
N ASP A 82 -17.05 -0.41 8.86
CA ASP A 82 -18.49 -0.73 8.79
C ASP A 82 -19.17 -0.74 10.17
N SER A 83 -18.51 -1.27 11.19
CA SER A 83 -19.03 -1.35 12.56
C SER A 83 -18.97 -0.04 13.36
N ASP A 84 -18.24 0.96 12.87
CA ASP A 84 -17.87 2.16 13.64
C ASP A 84 -18.09 3.46 12.84
N GLY A 85 -19.17 3.55 12.08
CA GLY A 85 -19.59 4.77 11.41
C GLY A 85 -19.53 4.74 9.89
N GLY A 86 -19.32 3.59 9.27
CA GLY A 86 -19.62 3.41 7.86
C GLY A 86 -18.70 4.13 6.89
N TYR A 87 -17.39 3.94 7.02
CA TYR A 87 -16.39 4.46 6.07
C TYR A 87 -16.31 5.99 5.98
N LYS A 88 -16.78 6.71 6.99
CA LYS A 88 -16.70 8.16 7.07
C LYS A 88 -15.29 8.64 7.36
N THR A 89 -14.88 9.71 6.68
CA THR A 89 -13.64 10.45 6.97
C THR A 89 -13.91 11.55 8.01
N ASN A 90 -12.89 12.35 8.32
CA ASN A 90 -13.02 13.58 9.11
C ASN A 90 -13.79 14.69 8.38
N VAL A 91 -13.97 14.58 7.06
CA VAL A 91 -14.67 15.57 6.24
C VAL A 91 -16.11 15.11 6.02
N ASP A 92 -17.08 15.99 6.33
CA ASP A 92 -18.50 15.69 6.11
C ASP A 92 -18.78 15.33 4.65
N LYS A 93 -19.63 14.33 4.43
CA LYS A 93 -20.00 13.77 3.09
C LYS A 93 -18.86 13.14 2.29
N VAL A 94 -17.68 12.98 2.90
CA VAL A 94 -16.54 12.27 2.27
C VAL A 94 -16.36 10.92 2.93
N PHE A 95 -16.37 9.86 2.11
CA PHE A 95 -16.23 8.48 2.50
C PHE A 95 -15.00 7.89 1.79
N ALA A 96 -14.31 6.96 2.44
CA ALA A 96 -13.17 6.27 1.87
C ALA A 96 -13.23 4.77 2.17
N ALA A 97 -12.99 3.94 1.16
CA ALA A 97 -13.06 2.48 1.27
C ALA A 97 -12.00 1.80 0.38
N GLY A 98 -11.78 0.52 0.58
CA GLY A 98 -10.85 -0.28 -0.20
C GLY A 98 -9.39 0.11 0.07
N ASP A 99 -8.56 -0.02 -0.96
CA ASP A 99 -7.11 0.20 -0.83
C ASP A 99 -6.75 1.62 -0.38
N MET A 100 -7.55 2.61 -0.74
CA MET A 100 -7.33 4.00 -0.31
C MET A 100 -7.39 4.16 1.22
N ARG A 101 -8.24 3.40 1.89
CA ARG A 101 -8.39 3.42 3.36
C ARG A 101 -7.55 2.36 4.06
N ARG A 102 -7.57 1.14 3.53
CA ARG A 102 -6.95 -0.05 4.13
C ARG A 102 -5.46 -0.16 3.85
N GLY A 103 -4.98 0.48 2.81
CA GLY A 103 -3.72 0.18 2.14
C GLY A 103 -3.90 -0.94 1.12
N GLN A 104 -2.91 -1.16 0.29
CA GLN A 104 -2.93 -2.19 -0.74
C GLN A 104 -3.32 -3.56 -0.15
N SER A 105 -4.34 -4.19 -0.74
CA SER A 105 -4.91 -5.43 -0.24
C SER A 105 -5.46 -6.30 -1.38
N LEU A 106 -6.18 -7.36 -1.01
CA LEU A 106 -6.80 -8.27 -1.97
C LEU A 106 -8.08 -7.65 -2.56
N VAL A 107 -8.35 -7.97 -3.83
CA VAL A 107 -9.55 -7.49 -4.55
C VAL A 107 -10.87 -7.84 -3.82
N VAL A 108 -10.92 -8.95 -3.11
CA VAL A 108 -12.09 -9.35 -2.30
C VAL A 108 -12.40 -8.33 -1.19
N TRP A 109 -11.38 -7.72 -0.62
CA TRP A 109 -11.55 -6.65 0.38
C TRP A 109 -12.01 -5.34 -0.26
N ALA A 110 -11.49 -5.00 -1.44
CA ALA A 110 -11.93 -3.82 -2.19
C ALA A 110 -13.42 -3.93 -2.54
N ILE A 111 -13.86 -5.08 -3.04
CA ILE A 111 -15.28 -5.34 -3.35
C ILE A 111 -16.13 -5.26 -2.08
N ARG A 112 -15.72 -5.92 -1.00
CA ARG A 112 -16.46 -5.91 0.27
C ARG A 112 -16.62 -4.51 0.82
N GLU A 113 -15.51 -3.79 0.97
CA GLU A 113 -15.54 -2.43 1.51
C GLU A 113 -16.30 -1.45 0.62
N GLY A 114 -16.19 -1.59 -0.70
CA GLY A 114 -16.96 -0.78 -1.64
C GLY A 114 -18.47 -0.98 -1.49
N ARG A 115 -18.93 -2.23 -1.33
CA ARG A 115 -20.35 -2.54 -1.08
C ARG A 115 -20.84 -2.00 0.27
N GLN A 116 -20.05 -2.16 1.30
CA GLN A 116 -20.39 -1.67 2.64
C GLN A 116 -20.38 -0.12 2.69
N ALA A 117 -19.44 0.52 2.01
CA ALA A 117 -19.42 1.97 1.89
C ALA A 117 -20.63 2.50 1.11
N ALA A 118 -21.02 1.83 0.01
CA ALA A 118 -22.22 2.19 -0.74
C ALA A 118 -23.47 2.12 0.15
N ARG A 119 -23.59 1.05 0.97
CA ARG A 119 -24.65 0.94 1.95
C ARG A 119 -24.64 2.09 2.97
N ALA A 120 -23.45 2.43 3.47
CA ALA A 120 -23.32 3.53 4.45
C ALA A 120 -23.66 4.90 3.87
N VAL A 121 -23.31 5.13 2.60
CA VAL A 121 -23.67 6.34 1.87
C VAL A 121 -25.19 6.40 1.66
N ASP A 122 -25.81 5.30 1.26
CA ASP A 122 -27.27 5.21 1.11
C ASP A 122 -27.99 5.53 2.43
N GLU A 123 -27.55 4.89 3.53
CA GLU A 123 -28.09 5.17 4.86
C GLU A 123 -27.89 6.62 5.30
N PHE A 124 -26.75 7.22 4.97
CA PHE A 124 -26.46 8.63 5.25
C PHE A 124 -27.38 9.58 4.48
N LEU A 125 -27.67 9.28 3.22
CA LEU A 125 -28.50 10.14 2.37
C LEU A 125 -30.02 9.96 2.65
N MET A 126 -30.44 8.72 2.90
CA MET A 126 -31.86 8.34 3.01
C MET A 126 -32.34 8.18 4.45
N GLY A 127 -31.44 8.20 5.44
CA GLY A 127 -31.76 7.93 6.84
C GLY A 127 -31.97 6.44 7.17
N SER A 128 -32.14 5.58 6.17
CA SER A 128 -32.24 4.12 6.29
C SER A 128 -31.81 3.47 4.98
N THR A 129 -31.48 2.19 5.03
CA THR A 129 -31.03 1.47 3.82
C THR A 129 -31.57 0.05 3.76
N THR A 130 -31.92 -0.41 2.58
CA THR A 130 -32.27 -1.80 2.28
C THR A 130 -31.14 -2.58 1.62
N LEU A 131 -29.99 -1.91 1.38
CA LEU A 131 -28.83 -2.57 0.77
C LEU A 131 -28.25 -3.62 1.72
N PRO A 132 -27.84 -4.79 1.21
CA PRO A 132 -27.26 -5.86 2.02
C PRO A 132 -25.88 -5.45 2.57
N ARG A 133 -25.49 -6.08 3.67
CA ARG A 133 -24.13 -6.00 4.25
C ARG A 133 -23.14 -6.90 3.54
#